data_9eaa0f1c4b896a042a497fc26400b7f6
#
_entry.id   9eaa0f1c4b896a042a497fc26400b7f6
#
_cell.length_a   1.000
_cell.length_b   1.000
_cell.length_c   1.000
_cell.angle_alpha   90.00
_cell.angle_beta   90.00
_cell.angle_gamma   90.00
#
_symmetry.space_group_name_H-M   'P 1'
#
loop_
_entity.id
_entity.type
_entity.pdbx_description
1 polymer ?
#
loop_
_entity_poly.entity_id
_entity_poly.type
_entity_poly.pdbx_seq_one_letter_code
_entity_poly.pdbx_strand_id
1 'polypeptide(L)'
;MEEIKLYHKVWMALPPLLILLGLSIVAIVPITKGLDARFWIWDWSLLLLSGGTFLWGLSVLIRERVLHKHAIIITDEKLIVGKKEFHFADIHHFDLIYFSQTTNIRIHYMPDVEAKKKSEAKGMERIGRKINRIFTGAEDCIQVANLTMKPEQLCNLLNKRVKQRLVSQQP
;
A
#
# COMPACT_ATOMS: atom_id res chain seq x y z
N MET A 1 22.37 -13.34 2.70
CA MET A 1 22.14 -12.27 1.70
C MET A 1 21.54 -11.05 2.38
N GLU A 2 21.58 -9.88 1.75
CA GLU A 2 21.20 -8.61 2.39
C GLU A 2 19.67 -8.41 2.39
N GLU A 3 19.13 -7.96 3.53
CA GLU A 3 17.72 -7.59 3.68
C GLU A 3 17.45 -6.31 2.88
N ILE A 4 16.43 -6.35 1.99
CA ILE A 4 16.06 -5.22 1.15
C ILE A 4 14.82 -4.56 1.72
N LYS A 5 14.92 -3.27 2.05
CA LYS A 5 13.83 -2.45 2.60
C LYS A 5 13.35 -1.44 1.58
N LEU A 6 12.06 -1.49 1.26
CA LEU A 6 11.43 -0.56 0.33
C LEU A 6 10.51 0.41 1.04
N TYR A 7 10.46 1.64 0.55
CA TYR A 7 9.70 2.75 1.10
C TYR A 7 8.76 3.33 0.05
N HIS A 8 7.70 3.99 0.48
CA HIS A 8 6.87 4.79 -0.41
C HIS A 8 7.59 6.09 -0.82
N LYS A 9 7.33 6.52 -2.05
CA LYS A 9 7.80 7.82 -2.56
C LYS A 9 6.98 8.95 -1.95
N VAL A 10 7.52 9.61 -0.95
CA VAL A 10 6.86 10.69 -0.21
C VAL A 10 6.48 11.88 -1.10
N TRP A 11 7.26 12.14 -2.17
CA TRP A 11 7.02 13.27 -3.08
C TRP A 11 5.64 13.27 -3.72
N MET A 12 5.01 12.12 -3.90
CA MET A 12 3.66 12.03 -4.48
C MET A 12 2.55 12.47 -3.52
N ALA A 13 2.81 12.49 -2.22
CA ALA A 13 1.84 12.96 -1.22
C ALA A 13 1.92 14.47 -0.98
N LEU A 14 3.00 15.14 -1.40
CA LEU A 14 3.20 16.58 -1.17
C LEU A 14 2.20 17.46 -1.93
N PRO A 15 1.94 17.28 -3.26
CA PRO A 15 1.01 18.14 -3.98
C PRO A 15 -0.40 18.18 -3.38
N PRO A 16 -1.06 17.05 -3.09
CA PRO A 16 -2.39 17.08 -2.47
C PRO A 16 -2.39 17.72 -1.08
N LEU A 17 -1.31 17.55 -0.29
CA LEU A 17 -1.19 18.20 1.00
C LEU A 17 -1.05 19.73 0.90
N LEU A 18 -0.30 20.20 -0.08
CA LEU A 18 -0.19 21.66 -0.34
C LEU A 18 -1.52 22.27 -0.79
N ILE A 19 -2.30 21.54 -1.60
CA ILE A 19 -3.65 21.96 -1.99
C ILE A 19 -4.56 22.05 -0.76
N LEU A 20 -4.56 21.04 0.11
CA LEU A 20 -5.36 21.04 1.33
C LEU A 20 -4.96 22.16 2.29
N LEU A 21 -3.67 22.44 2.42
CA LEU A 21 -3.17 23.58 3.19
C LEU A 21 -3.68 24.91 2.62
N GLY A 22 -3.59 25.09 1.30
CA GLY A 22 -4.11 26.27 0.60
C GLY A 22 -5.60 26.48 0.84
N LEU A 23 -6.40 25.42 0.72
CA LEU A 23 -7.85 25.46 1.00
C LEU A 23 -8.15 25.81 2.46
N SER A 24 -7.37 25.29 3.40
CA SER A 24 -7.51 25.65 4.83
C SER A 24 -7.22 27.12 5.08
N ILE A 25 -6.20 27.69 4.45
CA ILE A 25 -5.86 29.12 4.55
C ILE A 25 -6.99 29.96 3.98
N VAL A 26 -7.51 29.60 2.79
CA VAL A 26 -8.63 30.33 2.16
C VAL A 26 -9.88 30.31 3.05
N ALA A 27 -10.17 29.20 3.73
CA ALA A 27 -11.31 29.09 4.65
C ALA A 27 -11.16 29.95 5.92
N ILE A 28 -9.93 30.19 6.39
CA ILE A 28 -9.67 31.02 7.58
C ILE A 28 -9.93 32.51 7.31
N VAL A 29 -9.65 33.02 6.10
CA VAL A 29 -9.74 34.45 5.79
C VAL A 29 -11.15 35.01 5.99
N PRO A 30 -12.25 34.42 5.49
CA PRO A 30 -13.61 34.92 5.77
C PRO A 30 -13.96 34.88 7.26
N ILE A 31 -13.56 33.83 7.96
CA ILE A 31 -13.83 33.66 9.39
C ILE A 31 -13.18 34.79 10.21
N THR A 32 -11.92 35.13 9.91
CA THR A 32 -11.19 36.19 10.64
C THR A 32 -11.66 37.59 10.30
N LYS A 33 -12.19 37.81 9.10
CA LYS A 33 -12.70 39.13 8.65
C LYS A 33 -14.15 39.37 9.04
N GLY A 34 -14.84 38.42 9.65
CA GLY A 34 -16.24 38.54 10.06
C GLY A 34 -17.20 38.77 8.86
N LEU A 35 -16.82 38.24 7.67
CA LEU A 35 -17.62 38.35 6.47
C LEU A 35 -18.88 37.50 6.61
N ASP A 36 -20.02 38.12 6.52
CA ASP A 36 -21.41 37.63 6.50
C ASP A 36 -21.68 36.30 7.20
N ALA A 37 -22.47 36.36 8.30
CA ALA A 37 -22.94 35.20 9.05
C ALA A 37 -23.64 34.09 8.21
N ARG A 38 -24.02 34.41 6.96
CA ARG A 38 -24.74 33.54 6.05
C ARG A 38 -23.90 32.40 5.52
N PHE A 39 -22.56 32.55 5.46
CA PHE A 39 -21.63 31.55 4.95
C PHE A 39 -20.85 30.86 6.09
N TRP A 40 -21.04 31.26 7.34
CA TRP A 40 -20.29 30.78 8.50
C TRP A 40 -20.25 29.25 8.64
N ILE A 41 -21.37 28.56 8.41
CA ILE A 41 -21.44 27.09 8.49
C ILE A 41 -20.58 26.44 7.40
N TRP A 42 -20.58 26.99 6.19
CA TRP A 42 -19.79 26.46 5.07
C TRP A 42 -18.31 26.67 5.26
N ASP A 43 -17.88 27.82 5.78
CA ASP A 43 -16.48 28.15 6.04
C ASP A 43 -15.90 27.25 7.13
N TRP A 44 -16.62 27.03 8.21
CA TRP A 44 -16.22 26.09 9.27
C TRP A 44 -16.19 24.66 8.78
N SER A 45 -17.17 24.23 7.99
CA SER A 45 -17.19 22.88 7.42
C SER A 45 -15.99 22.65 6.47
N LEU A 46 -15.66 23.63 5.64
CA LEU A 46 -14.51 23.58 4.75
C LEU A 46 -13.21 23.54 5.53
N LEU A 47 -13.07 24.36 6.59
CA LEU A 47 -11.90 24.36 7.44
C LEU A 47 -11.70 23.03 8.16
N LEU A 48 -12.75 22.48 8.74
CA LEU A 48 -12.69 21.19 9.44
C LEU A 48 -12.33 20.03 8.46
N LEU A 49 -12.94 20.02 7.28
CA LEU A 49 -12.69 18.99 6.29
C LEU A 49 -11.26 19.09 5.72
N SER A 50 -10.85 20.26 5.24
CA SER A 50 -9.53 20.46 4.64
C SER A 50 -8.41 20.42 5.66
N GLY A 51 -8.58 21.10 6.81
CA GLY A 51 -7.61 21.11 7.91
C GLY A 51 -7.46 19.75 8.58
N GLY A 52 -8.58 19.06 8.84
CA GLY A 52 -8.58 17.70 9.37
C GLY A 52 -7.87 16.71 8.45
N THR A 53 -8.18 16.77 7.14
CA THR A 53 -7.54 15.91 6.13
C THR A 53 -6.06 16.23 5.97
N PHE A 54 -5.68 17.51 6.03
CA PHE A 54 -4.29 17.94 6.01
C PHE A 54 -3.51 17.40 7.21
N LEU A 55 -4.03 17.58 8.44
CA LEU A 55 -3.39 17.08 9.66
C LEU A 55 -3.28 15.56 9.67
N TRP A 56 -4.33 14.86 9.20
CA TRP A 56 -4.28 13.41 9.03
C TRP A 56 -3.19 12.99 8.03
N GLY A 57 -3.13 13.61 6.84
CA GLY A 57 -2.12 13.33 5.83
C GLY A 57 -0.71 13.63 6.32
N LEU A 58 -0.53 14.75 7.05
CA LEU A 58 0.74 15.10 7.67
C LEU A 58 1.17 14.06 8.74
N SER A 59 0.22 13.59 9.55
CA SER A 59 0.49 12.55 10.55
C SER A 59 0.94 11.23 9.91
N VAL A 60 0.34 10.85 8.77
CA VAL A 60 0.75 9.67 7.99
C VAL A 60 2.17 9.85 7.46
N LEU A 61 2.49 11.01 6.87
CA LEU A 61 3.85 11.31 6.38
C LEU A 61 4.89 11.25 7.49
N ILE A 62 4.62 11.87 8.63
CA ILE A 62 5.53 11.84 9.80
C ILE A 62 5.72 10.39 10.26
N ARG A 63 4.64 9.63 10.37
CA ARG A 63 4.67 8.25 10.83
C ARG A 63 5.47 7.35 9.89
N GLU A 64 5.33 7.51 8.57
CA GLU A 64 6.09 6.74 7.59
C GLU A 64 7.56 7.17 7.54
N ARG A 65 7.85 8.46 7.66
CA ARG A 65 9.18 9.01 7.51
C ARG A 65 9.99 8.96 8.81
N VAL A 66 9.41 9.38 9.93
CA VAL A 66 10.09 9.48 11.23
C VAL A 66 10.18 8.11 11.90
N LEU A 67 9.11 7.30 11.84
CA LEU A 67 9.10 5.96 12.40
C LEU A 67 9.71 4.90 11.48
N HIS A 68 10.29 5.29 10.35
CA HIS A 68 10.98 4.41 9.39
C HIS A 68 10.19 3.13 9.07
N LYS A 69 8.86 3.24 8.96
CA LYS A 69 8.03 2.09 8.60
C LYS A 69 8.29 1.71 7.15
N HIS A 70 8.91 0.57 6.98
CA HIS A 70 9.12 -0.01 5.66
C HIS A 70 7.78 -0.43 5.07
N ALA A 71 7.56 -0.09 3.79
CA ALA A 71 6.38 -0.56 3.06
C ALA A 71 6.47 -2.06 2.78
N ILE A 72 7.67 -2.49 2.36
CA ILE A 72 7.98 -3.87 2.01
C ILE A 72 9.38 -4.20 2.52
N ILE A 73 9.52 -5.37 3.14
CA ILE A 73 10.80 -5.94 3.55
C ILE A 73 10.96 -7.28 2.83
N ILE A 74 12.08 -7.44 2.14
CA ILE A 74 12.43 -8.65 1.41
C ILE A 74 13.63 -9.27 2.08
N THR A 75 13.45 -10.47 2.63
CA THR A 75 14.54 -11.29 3.17
C THR A 75 14.88 -12.43 2.20
N ASP A 76 15.73 -13.34 2.59
CA ASP A 76 16.03 -14.54 1.80
C ASP A 76 14.90 -15.58 1.84
N GLU A 77 14.06 -15.55 2.87
CA GLU A 77 13.04 -16.58 3.11
C GLU A 77 11.61 -16.09 2.90
N LYS A 78 11.38 -14.79 3.14
CA LYS A 78 10.03 -14.23 3.15
C LYS A 78 9.98 -12.80 2.66
N LEU A 79 8.80 -12.43 2.19
CA LEU A 79 8.38 -11.08 1.87
C LEU A 79 7.43 -10.61 2.95
N ILE A 80 7.69 -9.44 3.55
CA ILE A 80 6.85 -8.84 4.58
C ILE A 80 6.23 -7.56 4.02
N VAL A 81 4.90 -7.48 4.05
CA VAL A 81 4.12 -6.31 3.60
C VAL A 81 3.21 -5.86 4.73
N GLY A 82 3.60 -4.82 5.42
CA GLY A 82 2.91 -4.35 6.62
C GLY A 82 2.94 -5.39 7.74
N LYS A 83 1.79 -6.04 8.01
CA LYS A 83 1.65 -7.12 9.01
C LYS A 83 1.60 -8.54 8.39
N LYS A 84 1.57 -8.63 7.06
CA LYS A 84 1.47 -9.92 6.36
C LYS A 84 2.84 -10.42 5.99
N GLU A 85 3.06 -11.71 6.17
CA GLU A 85 4.27 -12.42 5.78
C GLU A 85 3.94 -13.45 4.70
N PHE A 86 4.79 -13.52 3.70
CA PHE A 86 4.67 -14.42 2.56
C PHE A 86 5.98 -15.19 2.41
N HIS A 87 5.98 -16.47 2.73
CA HIS A 87 7.17 -17.31 2.61
C HIS A 87 7.40 -17.72 1.16
N PHE A 88 8.62 -17.55 0.66
CA PHE A 88 8.96 -17.92 -0.71
C PHE A 88 8.82 -19.41 -1.01
N ALA A 89 8.92 -20.26 0.01
CA ALA A 89 8.67 -21.70 -0.10
C ALA A 89 7.22 -22.03 -0.49
N ASP A 90 6.28 -21.17 -0.12
CA ASP A 90 4.85 -21.36 -0.39
C ASP A 90 4.43 -20.81 -1.76
N ILE A 91 5.33 -20.09 -2.45
CA ILE A 91 5.01 -19.30 -3.64
C ILE A 91 5.60 -19.96 -4.88
N HIS A 92 4.75 -20.12 -5.89
CA HIS A 92 5.16 -20.64 -7.20
C HIS A 92 5.84 -19.53 -8.03
N HIS A 93 5.16 -18.37 -8.17
CA HIS A 93 5.71 -17.20 -8.87
C HIS A 93 4.93 -15.93 -8.54
N PHE A 94 5.51 -14.81 -8.93
CA PHE A 94 4.88 -13.48 -8.90
C PHE A 94 4.68 -12.98 -10.32
N ASP A 95 3.58 -12.28 -10.59
CA ASP A 95 3.38 -11.56 -11.84
C ASP A 95 2.76 -10.17 -11.62
N LEU A 96 2.90 -9.31 -12.63
CA LEU A 96 2.40 -7.95 -12.59
C LEU A 96 1.00 -7.90 -13.19
N ILE A 97 0.13 -7.14 -12.54
CA ILE A 97 -1.16 -6.76 -13.09
C ILE A 97 -1.35 -5.24 -12.99
N TYR A 98 -1.85 -4.68 -14.06
CA TYR A 98 -2.27 -3.28 -14.12
C TYR A 98 -3.79 -3.25 -13.99
N PHE A 99 -4.28 -2.75 -12.85
CA PHE A 99 -5.70 -2.62 -12.59
C PHE A 99 -6.05 -1.16 -12.36
N SER A 100 -6.88 -0.58 -13.25
CA SER A 100 -7.17 0.84 -13.25
C SER A 100 -5.87 1.66 -13.37
N GLN A 101 -5.59 2.52 -12.41
CA GLN A 101 -4.36 3.34 -12.39
C GLN A 101 -3.32 2.79 -11.40
N THR A 102 -3.53 1.58 -10.88
CA THR A 102 -2.63 0.98 -9.89
C THR A 102 -1.91 -0.23 -10.45
N THR A 103 -0.63 -0.34 -10.11
CA THR A 103 0.18 -1.51 -10.41
C THR A 103 0.23 -2.40 -9.19
N ASN A 104 -0.11 -3.68 -9.38
CA ASN A 104 -0.11 -4.67 -8.32
C ASN A 104 0.73 -5.87 -8.72
N ILE A 105 1.32 -6.55 -7.74
CA ILE A 105 1.98 -7.84 -7.90
C ILE A 105 1.04 -8.91 -7.36
N ARG A 106 0.66 -9.87 -8.21
CA ARG A 106 -0.10 -11.05 -7.84
C ARG A 106 0.83 -12.10 -7.26
N ILE A 107 0.33 -12.81 -6.26
CA ILE A 107 1.03 -13.92 -5.62
C ILE A 107 0.34 -15.21 -6.05
N HIS A 108 1.06 -16.06 -6.77
CA HIS A 108 0.61 -17.41 -7.12
C HIS A 108 1.27 -18.41 -6.17
N TYR A 109 0.45 -19.02 -5.34
CA TYR A 109 0.90 -20.04 -4.39
C TYR A 109 1.11 -21.39 -5.06
N MET A 110 1.86 -22.27 -4.40
CA MET A 110 1.87 -23.68 -4.72
C MET A 110 0.46 -24.28 -4.55
N PRO A 111 0.02 -25.25 -5.39
CA PRO A 111 -1.37 -25.73 -5.38
C PRO A 111 -1.87 -26.27 -4.05
N ASP A 112 -1.02 -26.95 -3.32
CA ASP A 112 -1.29 -27.48 -1.98
C ASP A 112 -1.46 -26.36 -0.94
N VAL A 113 -0.61 -25.35 -0.98
CA VAL A 113 -0.68 -24.17 -0.11
C VAL A 113 -1.92 -23.33 -0.42
N GLU A 114 -2.25 -23.15 -1.71
CA GLU A 114 -3.47 -22.43 -2.11
C GLU A 114 -4.72 -23.12 -1.59
N ALA A 115 -4.79 -24.45 -1.73
CA ALA A 115 -5.91 -25.25 -1.21
C ALA A 115 -6.05 -25.12 0.31
N LYS A 116 -4.94 -25.20 1.06
CA LYS A 116 -4.92 -25.04 2.50
C LYS A 116 -5.40 -23.63 2.91
N LYS A 117 -4.81 -22.57 2.35
CA LYS A 117 -5.19 -21.19 2.64
C LYS A 117 -6.66 -20.91 2.33
N LYS A 118 -7.21 -21.53 1.28
CA LYS A 118 -8.63 -21.40 0.92
C LYS A 118 -9.55 -22.08 1.94
N SER A 119 -9.15 -23.22 2.49
CA SER A 119 -9.92 -23.93 3.54
C SER A 119 -9.88 -23.22 4.89
N GLU A 120 -8.74 -22.59 5.22
CA GLU A 120 -8.53 -21.90 6.50
C GLU A 120 -9.13 -20.50 6.55
N ALA A 121 -9.32 -19.85 5.39
CA ALA A 121 -9.86 -18.49 5.31
C ALA A 121 -11.28 -18.38 5.85
N LYS A 122 -11.51 -17.52 6.83
CA LYS A 122 -12.82 -17.32 7.49
C LYS A 122 -13.27 -15.85 7.41
N GLY A 123 -14.60 -15.64 7.44
CA GLY A 123 -15.21 -14.32 7.55
C GLY A 123 -14.75 -13.33 6.49
N MET A 124 -14.34 -12.14 6.93
CA MET A 124 -13.92 -11.03 6.06
C MET A 124 -12.70 -11.37 5.19
N GLU A 125 -11.80 -12.21 5.66
CA GLU A 125 -10.63 -12.63 4.87
C GLU A 125 -11.05 -13.44 3.64
N ARG A 126 -12.01 -14.36 3.79
CA ARG A 126 -12.56 -15.14 2.68
C ARG A 126 -13.24 -14.25 1.63
N ILE A 127 -13.97 -13.22 2.09
CA ILE A 127 -14.61 -12.24 1.21
C ILE A 127 -13.54 -11.43 0.47
N GLY A 128 -12.53 -10.92 1.16
CA GLY A 128 -11.43 -10.14 0.58
C GLY A 128 -10.67 -10.94 -0.48
N ARG A 129 -10.32 -12.19 -0.23
CA ARG A 129 -9.66 -13.09 -1.19
C ARG A 129 -10.52 -13.36 -2.41
N LYS A 130 -11.84 -13.58 -2.23
CA LYS A 130 -12.78 -13.78 -3.34
C LYS A 130 -12.86 -12.51 -4.21
N ILE A 131 -12.94 -11.34 -3.61
CA ILE A 131 -12.94 -10.06 -4.32
C ILE A 131 -11.63 -9.89 -5.10
N ASN A 132 -10.47 -10.08 -4.47
CA ASN A 132 -9.18 -10.01 -5.14
C ASN A 132 -9.12 -10.95 -6.35
N ARG A 133 -9.57 -12.20 -6.20
CA ARG A 133 -9.58 -13.18 -7.29
C ARG A 133 -10.45 -12.74 -8.46
N ILE A 134 -11.60 -12.10 -8.22
CA ILE A 134 -12.47 -11.60 -9.30
C ILE A 134 -11.79 -10.46 -10.06
N PHE A 135 -11.15 -9.53 -9.37
CA PHE A 135 -10.58 -8.33 -9.98
C PHE A 135 -9.16 -8.54 -10.52
N THR A 136 -8.37 -9.37 -9.89
CA THR A 136 -6.94 -9.51 -10.20
C THR A 136 -6.55 -10.90 -10.69
N GLY A 137 -7.43 -11.89 -10.59
CA GLY A 137 -7.14 -13.28 -10.94
C GLY A 137 -6.34 -14.05 -9.89
N ALA A 138 -5.96 -13.42 -8.76
CA ALA A 138 -5.26 -14.06 -7.65
C ALA A 138 -5.90 -13.71 -6.30
N GLU A 139 -5.73 -14.59 -5.32
CA GLU A 139 -6.31 -14.38 -3.98
C GLU A 139 -5.59 -13.30 -3.19
N ASP A 140 -4.27 -13.20 -3.33
CA ASP A 140 -3.45 -12.19 -2.68
C ASP A 140 -2.70 -11.33 -3.70
N CYS A 141 -2.77 -10.02 -3.50
CA CYS A 141 -2.09 -9.01 -4.30
C CYS A 141 -1.39 -8.00 -3.40
N ILE A 142 -0.27 -7.49 -3.89
CA ILE A 142 0.51 -6.45 -3.23
C ILE A 142 0.46 -5.22 -4.11
N GLN A 143 -0.06 -4.12 -3.59
CA GLN A 143 0.00 -2.84 -4.26
C GLN A 143 1.43 -2.31 -4.20
N VAL A 144 2.00 -2.07 -5.38
CA VAL A 144 3.39 -1.61 -5.52
C VAL A 144 3.51 -0.22 -6.13
N ALA A 145 2.38 0.45 -6.28
CA ALA A 145 2.36 1.84 -6.68
C ALA A 145 3.15 2.70 -5.67
N ASN A 146 3.93 3.64 -6.19
CA ASN A 146 4.66 4.63 -5.39
C ASN A 146 5.79 4.09 -4.50
N LEU A 147 6.31 2.90 -4.78
CA LEU A 147 7.52 2.39 -4.13
C LEU A 147 8.79 3.03 -4.70
N THR A 148 9.88 2.99 -3.93
CA THR A 148 11.20 3.45 -4.35
C THR A 148 11.78 2.64 -5.50
N MET A 149 11.37 1.36 -5.63
CA MET A 149 11.75 0.45 -6.72
C MET A 149 10.64 0.40 -7.78
N LYS A 150 11.01 0.25 -9.06
CA LYS A 150 10.05 0.06 -10.15
C LYS A 150 9.33 -1.30 -10.00
N PRO A 151 8.02 -1.39 -10.30
CA PRO A 151 7.24 -2.62 -10.15
C PRO A 151 7.85 -3.83 -10.87
N GLU A 152 8.37 -3.63 -12.09
CA GLU A 152 8.98 -4.68 -12.90
C GLU A 152 10.27 -5.23 -12.26
N GLN A 153 11.11 -4.32 -11.72
CA GLN A 153 12.34 -4.69 -11.02
C GLN A 153 12.03 -5.46 -9.75
N LEU A 154 11.00 -5.02 -9.01
CA LEU A 154 10.55 -5.71 -7.80
C LEU A 154 10.02 -7.10 -8.11
N CYS A 155 9.16 -7.25 -9.11
CA CYS A 155 8.61 -8.54 -9.53
C CYS A 155 9.73 -9.51 -9.96
N ASN A 156 10.70 -9.04 -10.75
CA ASN A 156 11.85 -9.84 -11.17
C ASN A 156 12.73 -10.26 -9.98
N LEU A 157 12.95 -9.35 -9.02
CA LEU A 157 13.69 -9.65 -7.80
C LEU A 157 12.99 -10.73 -6.97
N LEU A 158 11.67 -10.61 -6.77
CA LEU A 158 10.88 -11.59 -6.03
C LEU A 158 10.92 -12.96 -6.70
N ASN A 159 10.75 -13.02 -8.02
CA ASN A 159 10.85 -14.27 -8.77
C ASN A 159 12.25 -14.89 -8.71
N LYS A 160 13.30 -14.06 -8.68
CA LYS A 160 14.67 -14.54 -8.47
C LYS A 160 14.82 -15.20 -7.10
N ARG A 161 14.25 -14.61 -6.04
CA ARG A 161 14.27 -15.19 -4.67
C ARG A 161 13.53 -16.52 -4.60
N VAL A 162 12.34 -16.62 -5.21
CA VAL A 162 11.59 -17.88 -5.30
C VAL A 162 12.42 -18.96 -5.97
N LYS A 163 13.04 -18.69 -7.14
CA LYS A 163 13.89 -19.63 -7.86
C LYS A 163 15.09 -20.08 -7.02
N GLN A 164 15.77 -19.16 -6.36
CA GLN A 164 16.90 -19.47 -5.49
C GLN A 164 16.51 -20.40 -4.35
N ARG A 165 15.32 -20.19 -3.76
CA ARG A 165 14.82 -21.04 -2.68
C ARG A 165 14.46 -22.44 -3.17
N LEU A 166 13.84 -22.56 -4.33
CA LEU A 166 13.51 -23.87 -4.92
C LEU A 166 14.76 -24.69 -5.22
N VAL A 167 15.82 -24.06 -5.74
CA VAL A 167 17.10 -24.72 -6.00
C VAL A 167 17.78 -25.19 -4.70
N SER A 168 17.71 -24.38 -3.62
CA SER A 168 18.30 -24.74 -2.34
C SER A 168 17.57 -25.87 -1.58
N GLN A 169 16.38 -26.24 -2.02
CA GLN A 169 15.57 -27.34 -1.46
C GLN A 169 15.68 -28.65 -2.24
N GLN A 170 16.33 -28.64 -3.41
CA GLN A 170 16.65 -29.88 -4.12
C GLN A 170 17.92 -30.48 -3.47
N PRO A 171 17.83 -31.75 -2.98
CA PRO A 171 18.96 -32.43 -2.33
C PRO A 171 20.11 -32.69 -3.29
#